data_e8441c112830128e69d54f91b3f6099e
#
_entry.id   e8441c112830128e69d54f91b3f6099e
#
_cell.length_a   1.000
_cell.length_b   1.000
_cell.length_c   1.000
_cell.angle_alpha   90.00
_cell.angle_beta   90.00
_cell.angle_gamma   90.00
#
_symmetry.space_group_name_H-M   'P 1'
#
loop_
_entity.id
_entity.type
_entity.pdbx_description
1 polymer ?
#
loop_
_entity_poly.entity_id
_entity_poly.type
_entity_poly.pdbx_seq_one_letter_code
_entity_poly.pdbx_strand_id
1 'polypeptide(L)'
;MDLMSLLKTRRTYRRFDESRPVAPEAVADMAEALRLSSSAGNLQPLRAIFVTDRAQAAAIFPHVHFAAALPRELGTPKPGERPTMVVALIYDGSRKSRWVDIDAGIALANLTLAAWHHGVGSCIMDNIDRKALAAVLELPEPMAIHSAVALGYPTHRSIVVAPGPDGSLRYYLDANRDYFVPKREVDEIVMKDRWEG
;
A
#
# COMPACT_ATOMS: atom_id res chain seq x y z
N MET A 1 12.17 13.98 8.35
CA MET A 1 13.02 13.00 7.59
C MET A 1 13.18 13.58 6.18
N ASP A 2 14.38 13.53 5.60
CA ASP A 2 14.57 13.98 4.21
C ASP A 2 14.00 12.96 3.23
N LEU A 3 13.80 13.36 1.97
CA LEU A 3 13.15 12.53 0.94
C LEU A 3 13.87 11.20 0.70
N MET A 4 15.20 11.22 0.63
CA MET A 4 15.96 9.98 0.35
C MET A 4 15.88 8.99 1.51
N SER A 5 15.86 9.48 2.75
CA SER A 5 15.64 8.67 3.94
C SER A 5 14.23 8.05 3.95
N LEU A 6 13.19 8.83 3.56
CA LEU A 6 11.84 8.30 3.38
C LEU A 6 11.80 7.17 2.33
N LEU A 7 12.36 7.40 1.15
CA LEU A 7 12.41 6.41 0.08
C LEU A 7 13.17 5.13 0.47
N LYS A 8 14.27 5.26 1.20
CA LYS A 8 15.07 4.12 1.67
C LYS A 8 14.37 3.28 2.74
N THR A 9 13.54 3.91 3.57
CA THR A 9 12.95 3.25 4.74
C THR A 9 11.46 2.92 4.59
N ARG A 10 10.71 3.60 3.70
CA ARG A 10 9.34 3.25 3.38
C ARG A 10 9.29 1.88 2.70
N ARG A 11 8.72 0.91 3.37
CA ARG A 11 8.55 -0.47 2.90
C ARG A 11 7.08 -0.88 3.00
N THR A 12 6.76 -2.06 2.50
CA THR A 12 5.46 -2.68 2.73
C THR A 12 5.44 -3.31 4.12
N TYR A 13 4.49 -2.90 4.95
CA TYR A 13 4.23 -3.43 6.28
C TYR A 13 2.91 -4.18 6.30
N ARG A 14 2.86 -5.33 6.99
CA ARG A 14 1.69 -6.22 6.98
C ARG A 14 1.18 -6.58 8.37
N ARG A 15 1.90 -6.18 9.43
CA ARG A 15 1.49 -6.33 10.82
C ARG A 15 1.61 -5.00 11.51
N PHE A 16 0.61 -4.68 12.29
CA PHE A 16 0.43 -3.37 12.90
C PHE A 16 0.07 -3.50 14.37
N ASP A 17 0.30 -2.46 15.14
CA ASP A 17 -0.25 -2.33 16.48
C ASP A 17 -1.74 -2.02 16.38
N GLU A 18 -2.59 -3.04 16.51
CA GLU A 18 -4.04 -2.92 16.39
C GLU A 18 -4.65 -2.06 17.52
N SER A 19 -3.92 -1.80 18.60
CA SER A 19 -4.36 -0.95 19.71
C SER A 19 -4.20 0.54 19.39
N ARG A 20 -3.30 0.91 18.45
CA ARG A 20 -2.91 2.28 18.16
C ARG A 20 -3.57 2.80 16.87
N PRO A 21 -4.58 3.69 16.97
CA PRO A 21 -5.19 4.30 15.79
C PRO A 21 -4.19 5.22 15.06
N VAL A 22 -4.37 5.36 13.74
CA VAL A 22 -3.60 6.32 12.95
C VAL A 22 -3.97 7.74 13.39
N ALA A 23 -2.97 8.57 13.65
CA ALA A 23 -3.14 9.93 14.14
C ALA A 23 -3.86 10.82 13.09
N PRO A 24 -4.78 11.72 13.49
CA PRO A 24 -5.54 12.57 12.58
C PRO A 24 -4.66 13.43 11.64
N GLU A 25 -3.53 13.93 12.12
CA GLU A 25 -2.58 14.69 11.32
C GLU A 25 -1.97 13.83 10.18
N ALA A 26 -1.67 12.56 10.45
CA ALA A 26 -1.20 11.65 9.41
C ALA A 26 -2.29 11.37 8.37
N VAL A 27 -3.55 11.27 8.79
CA VAL A 27 -4.70 11.11 7.87
C VAL A 27 -4.83 12.34 6.97
N ALA A 28 -4.72 13.55 7.53
CA ALA A 28 -4.80 14.80 6.78
C ALA A 28 -3.67 14.91 5.74
N ASP A 29 -2.44 14.61 6.12
CA ASP A 29 -1.29 14.66 5.21
C ASP A 29 -1.37 13.61 4.10
N MET A 30 -1.86 12.40 4.40
CA MET A 30 -2.13 11.40 3.38
C MET A 30 -3.20 11.83 2.38
N ALA A 31 -4.27 12.49 2.85
CA ALA A 31 -5.32 13.01 1.98
C ALA A 31 -4.79 14.13 1.07
N GLU A 32 -3.97 15.03 1.62
CA GLU A 32 -3.34 16.11 0.86
C GLU A 32 -2.33 15.57 -0.17
N ALA A 33 -1.52 14.58 0.20
CA ALA A 33 -0.58 13.93 -0.71
C ALA A 33 -1.30 13.25 -1.89
N LEU A 34 -2.47 12.64 -1.63
CA LEU A 34 -3.31 12.07 -2.68
C LEU A 34 -3.89 13.17 -3.59
N ARG A 35 -4.41 14.25 -3.01
CA ARG A 35 -4.97 15.41 -3.73
C ARG A 35 -3.93 16.07 -4.66
N LEU A 36 -2.68 16.17 -4.21
CA LEU A 36 -1.58 16.80 -4.95
C LEU A 36 -0.95 15.87 -6.00
N SER A 37 -1.40 14.61 -6.09
CA SER A 37 -0.84 13.66 -7.04
C SER A 37 -1.16 14.04 -8.49
N SER A 38 -0.15 13.91 -9.35
CA SER A 38 -0.33 14.15 -10.77
C SER A 38 -1.28 13.12 -11.40
N SER A 39 -2.04 13.55 -12.39
CA SER A 39 -2.87 12.67 -13.22
C SER A 39 -2.76 13.05 -14.70
N ALA A 40 -2.98 12.09 -15.57
CA ALA A 40 -2.92 12.29 -17.01
C ALA A 40 -3.91 13.40 -17.46
N GLY A 41 -3.39 14.42 -18.15
CA GLY A 41 -4.18 15.58 -18.56
C GLY A 41 -4.87 16.32 -17.41
N ASN A 42 -4.44 16.13 -16.16
CA ASN A 42 -5.06 16.64 -14.95
C ASN A 42 -6.56 16.24 -14.82
N LEU A 43 -6.92 15.07 -15.32
CA LEU A 43 -8.31 14.58 -15.32
C LEU A 43 -8.81 14.17 -13.92
N GLN A 44 -7.92 13.89 -13.00
CA GLN A 44 -8.20 13.56 -11.59
C GLN A 44 -9.29 12.49 -11.44
N PRO A 45 -9.13 11.29 -12.07
CA PRO A 45 -10.17 10.28 -12.09
C PRO A 45 -10.36 9.57 -10.75
N LEU A 46 -9.37 9.68 -9.88
CA LEU A 46 -9.32 8.94 -8.63
C LEU A 46 -9.98 9.70 -7.48
N ARG A 47 -10.59 8.93 -6.59
CA ARG A 47 -11.06 9.36 -5.27
C ARG A 47 -10.65 8.32 -4.24
N ALA A 48 -10.78 8.64 -2.96
CA ALA A 48 -10.44 7.71 -1.91
C ALA A 48 -11.46 7.77 -0.76
N ILE A 49 -11.74 6.60 -0.20
CA ILE A 49 -12.50 6.47 1.05
C ILE A 49 -11.50 6.09 2.14
N PHE A 50 -11.38 6.96 3.13
CA PHE A 50 -10.51 6.78 4.30
C PHE A 50 -11.34 6.18 5.43
N VAL A 51 -11.20 4.87 5.66
CA VAL A 51 -11.91 4.13 6.69
C VAL A 51 -11.09 4.15 7.96
N THR A 52 -11.45 5.03 8.89
CA THR A 52 -10.83 5.18 10.21
C THR A 52 -11.68 4.57 11.33
N ASP A 53 -12.96 4.28 11.05
CA ASP A 53 -13.81 3.55 11.99
C ASP A 53 -13.35 2.10 12.13
N ARG A 54 -13.15 1.66 13.37
CA ARG A 54 -12.61 0.33 13.67
C ARG A 54 -13.54 -0.81 13.29
N ALA A 55 -14.83 -0.63 13.44
CA ALA A 55 -15.83 -1.65 13.10
C ALA A 55 -15.90 -1.83 11.59
N GLN A 56 -15.89 -0.73 10.85
CA GLN A 56 -15.87 -0.76 9.39
C GLN A 56 -14.54 -1.32 8.83
N ALA A 57 -13.39 -0.95 9.42
CA ALA A 57 -12.10 -1.53 9.04
C ALA A 57 -12.05 -3.04 9.31
N ALA A 58 -12.62 -3.50 10.43
CA ALA A 58 -12.75 -4.92 10.74
C ALA A 58 -13.68 -5.67 9.77
N ALA A 59 -14.74 -5.02 9.29
CA ALA A 59 -15.63 -5.58 8.26
C ALA A 59 -14.94 -5.72 6.89
N ILE A 60 -13.99 -4.83 6.56
CA ILE A 60 -13.18 -4.90 5.34
C ILE A 60 -12.13 -6.04 5.40
N PHE A 61 -11.55 -6.29 6.56
CA PHE A 61 -10.39 -7.18 6.73
C PHE A 61 -10.56 -8.58 6.11
N PRO A 62 -11.71 -9.28 6.17
CA PRO A 62 -11.90 -10.59 5.55
C PRO A 62 -11.81 -10.58 4.01
N HIS A 63 -11.97 -9.43 3.39
CA HIS A 63 -12.07 -9.23 1.94
C HIS A 63 -10.78 -8.74 1.30
N VAL A 64 -9.70 -8.61 2.09
CA VAL A 64 -8.37 -8.22 1.62
C VAL A 64 -7.35 -9.31 1.92
N HIS A 65 -6.40 -9.54 0.99
CA HIS A 65 -5.44 -10.62 1.11
C HIS A 65 -4.01 -10.09 1.16
N PHE A 66 -3.28 -10.51 2.20
CA PHE A 66 -1.92 -10.08 2.45
C PHE A 66 -0.91 -11.09 1.92
N ALA A 67 0.27 -10.59 1.49
CA ALA A 67 1.48 -11.36 1.23
C ALA A 67 1.27 -12.59 0.33
N ALA A 68 0.72 -12.41 -0.87
CA ALA A 68 0.41 -13.49 -1.81
C ALA A 68 1.59 -14.44 -2.15
N ALA A 69 2.83 -14.02 -1.92
CA ALA A 69 4.04 -14.83 -2.13
C ALA A 69 4.41 -15.72 -0.92
N LEU A 70 3.67 -15.63 0.19
CA LEU A 70 3.88 -16.42 1.40
C LEU A 70 2.68 -17.35 1.67
N PRO A 71 2.87 -18.42 2.44
CA PRO A 71 1.77 -19.17 3.02
C PRO A 71 0.82 -18.25 3.80
N ARG A 72 -0.49 -18.49 3.71
CA ARG A 72 -1.51 -17.61 4.30
C ARG A 72 -1.31 -17.38 5.81
N GLU A 73 -0.89 -18.42 6.52
CA GLU A 73 -0.65 -18.41 7.98
C GLU A 73 0.49 -17.47 8.39
N LEU A 74 1.45 -17.26 7.48
CA LEU A 74 2.60 -16.37 7.69
C LEU A 74 2.33 -14.94 7.21
N GLY A 75 1.55 -14.80 6.14
CA GLY A 75 1.30 -13.52 5.47
C GLY A 75 0.16 -12.72 6.09
N THR A 76 -0.87 -13.38 6.64
CA THR A 76 -2.06 -12.71 7.18
C THR A 76 -1.82 -12.21 8.62
N PRO A 77 -2.16 -10.95 8.94
CA PRO A 77 -2.15 -10.44 10.31
C PRO A 77 -3.05 -11.25 11.24
N LYS A 78 -2.53 -11.57 12.43
CA LYS A 78 -3.32 -12.23 13.49
C LYS A 78 -4.12 -11.17 14.28
N PRO A 79 -5.08 -11.58 15.13
CA PRO A 79 -5.68 -10.68 16.11
C PRO A 79 -4.59 -9.95 16.92
N GLY A 80 -4.71 -8.64 17.09
CA GLY A 80 -3.69 -7.76 17.68
C GLY A 80 -2.66 -7.21 16.68
N GLU A 81 -2.61 -7.74 15.46
CA GLU A 81 -1.68 -7.31 14.40
C GLU A 81 -2.39 -6.66 13.19
N ARG A 82 -3.71 -6.48 13.24
CA ARG A 82 -4.51 -5.99 12.10
C ARG A 82 -4.29 -4.50 11.84
N PRO A 83 -4.51 -4.03 10.60
CA PRO A 83 -4.48 -2.60 10.31
C PRO A 83 -5.60 -1.87 11.07
N THR A 84 -5.31 -0.65 11.50
CA THR A 84 -6.28 0.20 12.21
C THR A 84 -6.96 1.20 11.27
N MET A 85 -6.55 1.24 10.01
CA MET A 85 -7.13 2.07 8.99
C MET A 85 -7.00 1.39 7.62
N VAL A 86 -7.99 1.60 6.75
CA VAL A 86 -7.96 1.17 5.35
C VAL A 86 -8.30 2.36 4.46
N VAL A 87 -7.56 2.53 3.36
CA VAL A 87 -7.93 3.45 2.29
C VAL A 87 -8.36 2.63 1.08
N ALA A 88 -9.59 2.82 0.61
CA ALA A 88 -10.04 2.29 -0.67
C ALA A 88 -9.85 3.37 -1.75
N LEU A 89 -9.00 3.08 -2.75
CA LEU A 89 -8.84 3.93 -3.92
C LEU A 89 -9.92 3.56 -4.94
N ILE A 90 -10.71 4.53 -5.37
CA ILE A 90 -11.89 4.33 -6.21
C ILE A 90 -11.84 5.22 -7.45
N TYR A 91 -12.57 4.84 -8.49
CA TYR A 91 -12.72 5.61 -9.72
C TYR A 91 -14.10 5.37 -10.35
N ASP A 92 -14.48 6.21 -11.32
CA ASP A 92 -15.68 5.99 -12.13
C ASP A 92 -15.44 4.81 -13.11
N GLY A 93 -16.07 3.67 -12.85
CA GLY A 93 -15.91 2.44 -13.64
C GLY A 93 -16.38 2.57 -15.09
N SER A 94 -17.29 3.51 -15.39
CA SER A 94 -17.73 3.82 -16.75
C SER A 94 -16.66 4.54 -17.60
N ARG A 95 -15.62 5.09 -16.94
CA ARG A 95 -14.52 5.86 -17.54
C ARG A 95 -13.16 5.20 -17.41
N LYS A 96 -13.13 3.86 -17.30
CA LYS A 96 -11.87 3.12 -17.16
C LYS A 96 -10.98 3.35 -18.40
N SER A 97 -9.73 3.73 -18.14
CA SER A 97 -8.68 3.87 -19.15
C SER A 97 -7.34 3.39 -18.57
N ARG A 98 -6.35 3.14 -19.43
CA ARG A 98 -4.99 2.78 -18.99
C ARG A 98 -4.35 3.83 -18.05
N TRP A 99 -4.78 5.07 -18.15
CA TRP A 99 -4.25 6.16 -17.31
C TRP A 99 -4.70 6.07 -15.86
N VAL A 100 -5.85 5.46 -15.60
CA VAL A 100 -6.32 5.22 -14.21
C VAL A 100 -5.31 4.40 -13.42
N ASP A 101 -4.73 3.35 -14.02
CA ASP A 101 -3.75 2.50 -13.35
C ASP A 101 -2.42 3.26 -13.10
N ILE A 102 -2.00 4.10 -14.04
CA ILE A 102 -0.80 4.94 -13.90
C ILE A 102 -1.01 5.99 -12.82
N ASP A 103 -2.11 6.72 -12.88
CA ASP A 103 -2.48 7.74 -11.90
C ASP A 103 -2.61 7.13 -10.50
N ALA A 104 -3.18 5.92 -10.40
CA ALA A 104 -3.28 5.19 -9.14
C ALA A 104 -1.91 4.84 -8.55
N GLY A 105 -0.95 4.41 -9.37
CA GLY A 105 0.42 4.16 -8.93
C GLY A 105 1.08 5.41 -8.34
N ILE A 106 0.91 6.57 -8.99
CA ILE A 106 1.43 7.87 -8.52
C ILE A 106 0.76 8.25 -7.19
N ALA A 107 -0.57 8.20 -7.13
CA ALA A 107 -1.34 8.56 -5.93
C ALA A 107 -1.00 7.67 -4.73
N LEU A 108 -0.88 6.35 -4.95
CA LEU A 108 -0.50 5.38 -3.91
C LEU A 108 0.94 5.58 -3.42
N ALA A 109 1.88 5.94 -4.31
CA ALA A 109 3.25 6.26 -3.92
C ALA A 109 3.28 7.47 -2.98
N ASN A 110 2.60 8.56 -3.34
CA ASN A 110 2.53 9.77 -2.55
C ASN A 110 1.84 9.53 -1.19
N LEU A 111 0.68 8.87 -1.18
CA LEU A 111 -0.06 8.52 0.03
C LEU A 111 0.82 7.71 1.00
N THR A 112 1.51 6.69 0.50
CA THR A 112 2.33 5.81 1.35
C THR A 112 3.62 6.48 1.84
N LEU A 113 4.16 7.46 1.11
CA LEU A 113 5.27 8.30 1.56
C LEU A 113 4.82 9.25 2.68
N ALA A 114 3.67 9.91 2.50
CA ALA A 114 3.07 10.76 3.53
C ALA A 114 2.77 9.96 4.81
N ALA A 115 2.18 8.75 4.67
CA ALA A 115 1.97 7.84 5.80
C ALA A 115 3.28 7.56 6.54
N TRP A 116 4.34 7.19 5.80
CA TRP A 116 5.64 6.85 6.40
C TRP A 116 6.36 8.04 7.04
N HIS A 117 6.09 9.25 6.60
CA HIS A 117 6.58 10.47 7.27
C HIS A 117 6.14 10.52 8.75
N HIS A 118 4.96 10.02 9.05
CA HIS A 118 4.40 9.90 10.40
C HIS A 118 4.67 8.54 11.08
N GLY A 119 5.53 7.69 10.49
CA GLY A 119 5.79 6.34 10.98
C GLY A 119 4.63 5.36 10.78
N VAL A 120 3.64 5.72 9.97
CA VAL A 120 2.52 4.84 9.60
C VAL A 120 2.95 3.94 8.45
N GLY A 121 3.03 2.65 8.72
CA GLY A 121 3.31 1.63 7.73
C GLY A 121 2.11 1.36 6.85
N SER A 122 2.37 0.88 5.63
CA SER A 122 1.32 0.64 4.63
C SER A 122 1.52 -0.67 3.87
N CYS A 123 0.40 -1.27 3.42
CA CYS A 123 0.38 -2.36 2.46
C CYS A 123 -0.65 -2.06 1.37
N ILE A 124 -0.16 -1.81 0.15
CA ILE A 124 -1.02 -1.70 -1.03
C ILE A 124 -1.46 -3.10 -1.45
N MET A 125 -2.75 -3.29 -1.69
CA MET A 125 -3.35 -4.58 -2.02
C MET A 125 -4.23 -4.47 -3.26
N ASP A 126 -3.99 -5.36 -4.22
CA ASP A 126 -4.84 -5.55 -5.39
C ASP A 126 -5.59 -6.89 -5.33
N ASN A 127 -5.06 -7.87 -4.60
CA ASN A 127 -5.76 -9.12 -4.30
C ASN A 127 -6.84 -8.89 -3.24
N ILE A 128 -8.00 -8.39 -3.69
CA ILE A 128 -9.14 -7.99 -2.86
C ILE A 128 -10.45 -8.45 -3.50
N ASP A 129 -11.44 -8.77 -2.67
CA ASP A 129 -12.81 -8.98 -3.15
C ASP A 129 -13.50 -7.62 -3.35
N ARG A 130 -13.38 -7.08 -4.56
CA ARG A 130 -13.91 -5.76 -4.92
C ARG A 130 -15.42 -5.63 -4.72
N LYS A 131 -16.16 -6.72 -4.97
CA LYS A 131 -17.62 -6.73 -4.83
C LYS A 131 -18.03 -6.66 -3.36
N ALA A 132 -17.40 -7.45 -2.52
CA ALA A 132 -17.66 -7.43 -1.08
C ALA A 132 -17.22 -6.08 -0.45
N LEU A 133 -16.06 -5.55 -0.85
CA LEU A 133 -15.62 -4.23 -0.38
C LEU A 133 -16.58 -3.11 -0.81
N ALA A 134 -17.06 -3.13 -2.05
CA ALA A 134 -18.04 -2.15 -2.53
C ALA A 134 -19.33 -2.19 -1.72
N ALA A 135 -19.78 -3.38 -1.33
CA ALA A 135 -20.98 -3.54 -0.48
C ALA A 135 -20.73 -3.00 0.95
N VAL A 136 -19.57 -3.33 1.57
CA VAL A 136 -19.21 -2.80 2.91
C VAL A 136 -19.08 -1.27 2.91
N LEU A 137 -18.62 -0.69 1.80
CA LEU A 137 -18.44 0.76 1.66
C LEU A 137 -19.67 1.48 1.08
N GLU A 138 -20.75 0.75 0.81
CA GLU A 138 -21.99 1.27 0.21
C GLU A 138 -21.71 2.06 -1.07
N LEU A 139 -20.79 1.55 -1.89
CA LEU A 139 -20.29 2.24 -3.07
C LEU A 139 -21.36 2.24 -4.17
N PRO A 140 -21.84 3.42 -4.63
CA PRO A 140 -22.86 3.46 -5.67
C PRO A 140 -22.28 3.17 -7.06
N GLU A 141 -23.09 2.58 -7.95
CA GLU A 141 -22.75 2.52 -9.37
C GLU A 141 -22.64 3.94 -9.97
N PRO A 142 -21.71 4.19 -10.91
CA PRO A 142 -20.76 3.27 -11.53
C PRO A 142 -19.39 3.24 -10.84
N MET A 143 -19.29 3.65 -9.58
CA MET A 143 -18.01 3.71 -8.87
C MET A 143 -17.43 2.31 -8.67
N ALA A 144 -16.11 2.17 -8.90
CA ALA A 144 -15.38 0.92 -8.79
C ALA A 144 -14.16 1.08 -7.88
N ILE A 145 -13.79 0.00 -7.17
CA ILE A 145 -12.59 -0.03 -6.36
C ILE A 145 -11.40 -0.40 -7.26
N HIS A 146 -10.37 0.44 -7.26
CA HIS A 146 -9.09 0.13 -7.89
C HIS A 146 -8.26 -0.80 -6.98
N SER A 147 -7.94 -0.35 -5.78
CA SER A 147 -7.10 -1.06 -4.82
C SER A 147 -7.45 -0.66 -3.39
N ALA A 148 -6.94 -1.40 -2.42
CA ALA A 148 -7.01 -1.04 -1.00
C ALA A 148 -5.62 -0.86 -0.41
N VAL A 149 -5.49 0.00 0.60
CA VAL A 149 -4.26 0.20 1.38
C VAL A 149 -4.56 -0.04 2.84
N ALA A 150 -3.93 -1.06 3.42
CA ALA A 150 -3.94 -1.26 4.86
C ALA A 150 -2.90 -0.37 5.52
N LEU A 151 -3.24 0.27 6.63
CA LEU A 151 -2.43 1.27 7.33
C LEU A 151 -2.46 1.06 8.84
N GLY A 152 -1.34 1.38 9.50
CA GLY A 152 -1.18 1.33 10.94
C GLY A 152 0.28 1.47 11.35
N TYR A 153 0.57 1.50 12.65
CA TYR A 153 1.93 1.54 13.14
C TYR A 153 2.56 0.14 13.12
N PRO A 154 3.71 -0.05 12.42
CA PRO A 154 4.28 -1.38 12.22
C PRO A 154 4.79 -2.03 13.50
N THR A 155 4.61 -3.36 13.62
CA THR A 155 5.15 -4.19 14.71
C THR A 155 6.25 -5.14 14.23
N HIS A 156 6.80 -4.93 13.05
CA HIS A 156 7.91 -5.69 12.47
C HIS A 156 8.79 -4.79 11.63
N ARG A 157 9.99 -5.26 11.31
CA ARG A 157 10.89 -4.58 10.38
C ARG A 157 10.68 -5.09 8.95
N SER A 158 10.97 -4.23 7.98
CA SER A 158 11.03 -4.59 6.57
C SER A 158 12.33 -4.02 5.98
N ILE A 159 13.24 -4.90 5.60
CA ILE A 159 14.66 -4.59 5.37
C ILE A 159 14.97 -4.87 3.90
N VAL A 160 15.64 -3.93 3.23
CA VAL A 160 16.19 -4.15 1.88
C VAL A 160 17.47 -4.99 2.01
N VAL A 161 17.59 -6.00 1.15
CA VAL A 161 18.77 -6.86 1.03
C VAL A 161 19.15 -7.03 -0.44
N ALA A 162 20.37 -7.46 -0.71
CA ALA A 162 20.78 -7.89 -2.04
C ALA A 162 19.98 -9.13 -2.49
N PRO A 163 19.83 -9.39 -3.80
CA PRO A 163 19.28 -10.63 -4.32
C PRO A 163 20.04 -11.84 -3.80
N GLY A 164 19.35 -12.98 -3.68
CA GLY A 164 19.99 -14.23 -3.30
C GLY A 164 21.03 -14.70 -4.34
N PRO A 165 21.85 -15.70 -4.02
CA PRO A 165 22.87 -16.22 -4.95
C PRO A 165 22.30 -16.75 -6.28
N ASP A 166 21.02 -17.14 -6.27
CA ASP A 166 20.22 -17.58 -7.42
C ASP A 166 19.56 -16.41 -8.18
N GLY A 167 19.83 -15.17 -7.80
CA GLY A 167 19.20 -13.96 -8.36
C GLY A 167 17.73 -13.77 -7.93
N SER A 168 17.22 -14.55 -6.96
CA SER A 168 15.84 -14.47 -6.51
C SER A 168 15.53 -13.11 -5.89
N LEU A 169 14.43 -12.51 -6.34
CA LEU A 169 13.85 -11.28 -5.79
C LEU A 169 12.67 -11.57 -4.83
N ARG A 170 12.45 -12.84 -4.51
CA ARG A 170 11.36 -13.23 -3.63
C ARG A 170 11.64 -12.82 -2.20
N TYR A 171 10.74 -12.00 -1.62
CA TYR A 171 10.88 -11.62 -0.21
C TYR A 171 10.60 -12.82 0.71
N TYR A 172 11.23 -12.82 1.88
CA TYR A 172 11.13 -13.88 2.87
C TYR A 172 11.06 -13.32 4.29
N LEU A 173 10.76 -14.17 5.25
CA LEU A 173 10.73 -13.86 6.69
C LEU A 173 11.86 -14.56 7.43
N ASP A 174 12.37 -13.92 8.48
CA ASP A 174 13.19 -14.59 9.48
C ASP A 174 12.34 -15.21 10.63
N ALA A 175 13.01 -15.75 11.63
CA ALA A 175 12.37 -16.34 12.81
C ALA A 175 11.55 -15.32 13.62
N ASN A 176 11.88 -14.03 13.57
CA ASN A 176 11.16 -12.94 14.24
C ASN A 176 9.99 -12.44 13.38
N ARG A 177 9.77 -13.05 12.20
CA ARG A 177 8.78 -12.63 11.20
C ARG A 177 9.08 -11.22 10.63
N ASP A 178 10.35 -10.76 10.66
CA ASP A 178 10.79 -9.57 9.94
C ASP A 178 10.91 -9.88 8.45
N TYR A 179 10.57 -8.91 7.60
CA TYR A 179 10.59 -9.07 6.15
C TYR A 179 11.94 -8.67 5.57
N PHE A 180 12.52 -9.53 4.74
CA PHE A 180 13.70 -9.26 3.93
C PHE A 180 13.28 -9.15 2.47
N VAL A 181 13.56 -8.00 1.87
CA VAL A 181 13.06 -7.64 0.53
C VAL A 181 14.24 -7.41 -0.40
N PRO A 182 14.58 -8.40 -1.25
CA PRO A 182 15.66 -8.26 -2.21
C PRO A 182 15.37 -7.13 -3.21
N LYS A 183 16.41 -6.35 -3.51
CA LYS A 183 16.40 -5.30 -4.54
C LYS A 183 17.63 -5.44 -5.42
N ARG A 184 17.43 -5.23 -6.71
CA ARG A 184 18.52 -5.12 -7.69
C ARG A 184 19.38 -3.92 -7.39
N GLU A 185 20.63 -3.95 -7.80
CA GLU A 185 21.54 -2.80 -7.76
C GLU A 185 21.11 -1.74 -8.79
N VAL A 186 21.59 -0.52 -8.63
CA VAL A 186 21.18 0.61 -9.46
C VAL A 186 21.56 0.41 -10.92
N ASP A 187 22.75 -0.12 -11.18
CA ASP A 187 23.29 -0.39 -12.52
C ASP A 187 22.56 -1.51 -13.26
N GLU A 188 21.85 -2.39 -12.55
CA GLU A 188 20.97 -3.39 -13.16
C GLU A 188 19.63 -2.82 -13.67
N ILE A 189 19.23 -1.62 -13.23
CA ILE A 189 17.91 -1.02 -13.55
C ILE A 189 18.00 0.35 -14.21
N VAL A 190 19.15 1.00 -14.19
CA VAL A 190 19.38 2.34 -14.76
C VAL A 190 20.52 2.27 -15.76
N MET A 191 20.23 2.47 -17.03
CA MET A 191 21.20 2.62 -18.10
C MET A 191 21.31 4.09 -18.46
N LYS A 192 22.49 4.52 -18.93
CA LYS A 192 22.71 5.86 -19.47
C LYS A 192 22.58 5.83 -21.00
N ASP A 193 21.86 6.79 -21.53
CA ASP A 193 21.76 7.12 -22.94
C ASP A 193 21.13 6.01 -23.82
N ARG A 194 21.44 4.74 -23.59
CA ARG A 194 20.95 3.61 -24.38
C ARG A 194 20.84 2.32 -23.57
N TRP A 195 20.18 1.32 -24.16
CA TRP A 195 20.14 -0.03 -23.61
C TRP A 195 21.54 -0.70 -23.76
N GLU A 196 22.08 -1.25 -22.68
CA GLU A 196 23.38 -1.92 -22.60
C GLU A 196 23.26 -3.37 -22.06
N GLY A 197 22.12 -4.02 -22.25
CA GLY A 197 21.87 -5.40 -21.78
C GLY A 197 21.77 -6.42 -22.88
#